data_bb9f8896054d5df8b2c6356fee91c61b
#
_entry.id   bb9f8896054d5df8b2c6356fee91c61b
#
_cell.length_a   1.000
_cell.length_b   1.000
_cell.length_c   1.000
_cell.angle_alpha   90.00
_cell.angle_beta   90.00
_cell.angle_gamma   90.00
#
_symmetry.space_group_name_H-M   'P 1'
#
loop_
_entity.id
_entity.type
_entity.pdbx_description
1 polymer ?
#
loop_
_entity_poly.entity_id
_entity_poly.type
_entity_poly.pdbx_seq_one_letter_code
_entity_poly.pdbx_strand_id
1 'polypeptide(L)'
;MSVEKIEQNWIVNVNKDNPVFPFIVIDNWYTPGEEIAVWKELDFISCAPRHTHKKAENTIVATDVDGNAKSNAFRFYLSSFYNEDVISPIMNTMYKQRSPEFHNIIADILPQSRSYFSCNGDSSMISYYEDKQFYRPHHDTFSWTCLIWMVREPRKFTGGDFILNEPEVEIKLKNCLMVMFPCQFLHEVTPVVMKEKTDKMGYGRYTITHFYYSAPDGDRKNLINREVTENKHIVNENE
;
A
#
# COMPACT_ATOMS: atom_id res chain seq x y z
N MET A 1 2.14 29.24 -21.90
CA MET A 1 2.30 27.78 -21.97
C MET A 1 1.02 27.17 -21.43
N SER A 2 0.21 26.57 -22.32
CA SER A 2 -0.96 25.80 -21.91
C SER A 2 -0.45 24.51 -21.27
N VAL A 3 -0.73 24.33 -19.99
CA VAL A 3 -0.51 23.05 -19.33
C VAL A 3 -1.53 22.08 -19.95
N GLU A 4 -1.08 21.16 -20.80
CA GLU A 4 -1.92 20.06 -21.24
C GLU A 4 -2.33 19.28 -20.00
N LYS A 5 -3.64 19.28 -19.73
CA LYS A 5 -4.23 18.48 -18.67
C LYS A 5 -4.10 17.03 -19.13
N ILE A 6 -3.12 16.30 -18.57
CA ILE A 6 -2.98 14.86 -18.84
C ILE A 6 -4.22 14.20 -18.24
N GLU A 7 -5.11 13.73 -19.10
CA GLU A 7 -6.29 13.00 -18.66
C GLU A 7 -5.86 11.68 -18.02
N GLN A 8 -6.43 11.41 -16.85
CA GLN A 8 -6.21 10.15 -16.13
C GLN A 8 -6.98 9.03 -16.84
N ASN A 9 -6.27 8.09 -17.45
CA ASN A 9 -6.86 6.96 -18.20
C ASN A 9 -7.04 5.73 -17.30
N TRP A 10 -7.84 5.83 -16.27
CA TRP A 10 -8.17 4.70 -15.40
C TRP A 10 -9.06 3.68 -16.11
N ILE A 11 -8.71 2.41 -16.03
CA ILE A 11 -9.58 1.30 -16.40
C ILE A 11 -10.09 0.67 -15.11
N VAL A 12 -11.37 0.88 -14.81
CA VAL A 12 -12.00 0.50 -13.54
C VAL A 12 -12.75 -0.81 -13.71
N ASN A 13 -12.39 -1.80 -12.90
CA ASN A 13 -13.09 -3.08 -12.80
C ASN A 13 -13.64 -3.25 -11.39
N VAL A 14 -14.86 -3.72 -11.29
CA VAL A 14 -15.57 -3.91 -10.03
C VAL A 14 -16.06 -5.33 -9.92
N ASN A 15 -15.93 -5.93 -8.77
CA ASN A 15 -16.61 -7.18 -8.48
C ASN A 15 -18.10 -6.92 -8.26
N LYS A 16 -18.87 -7.01 -9.34
CA LYS A 16 -20.35 -6.88 -9.30
C LYS A 16 -21.07 -8.19 -8.97
N ASP A 17 -20.38 -9.30 -9.17
CA ASP A 17 -20.99 -10.63 -9.06
C ASP A 17 -21.15 -11.07 -7.60
N ASN A 18 -20.39 -10.48 -6.71
CA ASN A 18 -20.49 -10.74 -5.28
C ASN A 18 -20.60 -9.44 -4.46
N PRO A 19 -21.82 -8.97 -4.18
CA PRO A 19 -22.02 -7.72 -3.45
C PRO A 19 -21.62 -7.80 -1.97
N VAL A 20 -21.42 -9.02 -1.43
CA VAL A 20 -20.95 -9.22 -0.05
C VAL A 20 -19.47 -8.92 0.07
N PHE A 21 -18.71 -9.12 -0.99
CA PHE A 21 -17.27 -8.89 -1.04
C PHE A 21 -16.91 -7.84 -2.11
N PRO A 22 -17.24 -6.56 -1.89
CA PRO A 22 -16.97 -5.51 -2.86
C PRO A 22 -15.48 -5.17 -2.87
N PHE A 23 -14.87 -5.20 -4.05
CA PHE A 23 -13.53 -4.67 -4.28
C PHE A 23 -13.45 -3.99 -5.65
N ILE A 24 -12.47 -3.12 -5.80
CA ILE A 24 -12.20 -2.36 -7.02
C ILE A 24 -10.80 -2.66 -7.48
N VAL A 25 -10.62 -2.83 -8.78
CA VAL A 25 -9.32 -2.89 -9.44
C VAL A 25 -9.24 -1.75 -10.43
N ILE A 26 -8.24 -0.89 -10.31
CA ILE A 26 -7.99 0.20 -11.25
C ILE A 26 -6.64 -0.02 -11.91
N ASP A 27 -6.66 -0.19 -13.22
CA ASP A 27 -5.46 -0.22 -14.04
C ASP A 27 -5.03 1.21 -14.40
N ASN A 28 -3.75 1.38 -14.68
CA ASN A 28 -3.15 2.69 -15.00
C ASN A 28 -3.36 3.73 -13.88
N TRP A 29 -3.21 3.31 -12.62
CA TRP A 29 -3.39 4.21 -11.48
C TRP A 29 -2.52 5.45 -11.54
N TYR A 30 -1.26 5.31 -11.94
CA TYR A 30 -0.35 6.42 -12.13
C TYR A 30 -0.33 6.89 -13.58
N THR A 31 -0.27 8.21 -13.77
CA THR A 31 0.15 8.78 -15.06
C THR A 31 1.63 8.47 -15.30
N PRO A 32 2.12 8.53 -16.55
CA PRO A 32 3.55 8.28 -16.82
C PRO A 32 4.51 9.15 -16.00
N GLY A 33 4.12 10.42 -15.76
CA GLY A 33 4.92 11.33 -14.94
C GLY A 33 4.95 10.96 -13.46
N GLU A 34 3.81 10.55 -12.90
CA GLU A 34 3.72 10.07 -11.52
C GLU A 34 4.46 8.74 -11.34
N GLU A 35 4.32 7.81 -12.29
CA GLU A 35 5.05 6.55 -12.25
C GLU A 35 6.56 6.78 -12.16
N ILE A 36 7.11 7.68 -13.00
CA ILE A 36 8.54 8.03 -12.97
C ILE A 36 8.92 8.62 -11.60
N ALA A 37 8.10 9.49 -11.04
CA ALA A 37 8.37 10.10 -9.74
C ALA A 37 8.33 9.08 -8.60
N VAL A 38 7.33 8.19 -8.61
CA VAL A 38 7.19 7.09 -7.64
C VAL A 38 8.36 6.12 -7.73
N TRP A 39 8.80 5.74 -8.94
CA TRP A 39 9.98 4.89 -9.11
C TRP A 39 11.26 5.54 -8.58
N LYS A 40 11.45 6.84 -8.80
CA LYS A 40 12.62 7.57 -8.24
C LYS A 40 12.64 7.54 -6.72
N GLU A 41 11.48 7.69 -6.09
CA GLU A 41 11.35 7.60 -4.63
C GLU A 41 11.61 6.18 -4.12
N LEU A 42 11.05 5.15 -4.76
CA LEU A 42 11.31 3.76 -4.42
C LEU A 42 12.80 3.40 -4.60
N ASP A 43 13.46 3.90 -5.64
CA ASP A 43 14.90 3.73 -5.83
C ASP A 43 15.71 4.41 -4.73
N PHE A 44 15.35 5.62 -4.36
CA PHE A 44 15.99 6.34 -3.26
C PHE A 44 15.87 5.58 -1.94
N ILE A 45 14.67 5.14 -1.57
CA ILE A 45 14.43 4.36 -0.36
C ILE A 45 15.24 3.06 -0.40
N SER A 46 15.29 2.39 -1.56
CA SER A 46 16.00 1.12 -1.74
C SER A 46 17.54 1.25 -1.70
N CYS A 47 18.07 2.46 -1.84
CA CYS A 47 19.51 2.72 -1.65
C CYS A 47 19.94 2.71 -0.18
N ALA A 48 19.00 2.83 0.76
CA ALA A 48 19.33 2.75 2.18
C ALA A 48 19.85 1.35 2.53
N PRO A 49 20.79 1.23 3.49
CA PRO A 49 21.26 -0.09 3.94
C PRO A 49 20.12 -0.98 4.41
N ARG A 50 20.18 -2.26 4.08
CA ARG A 50 19.09 -3.21 4.42
C ARG A 50 18.75 -3.27 5.92
N HIS A 51 19.71 -2.98 6.80
CA HIS A 51 19.47 -2.96 8.24
C HIS A 51 18.62 -1.79 8.72
N THR A 52 18.52 -0.71 7.93
CA THR A 52 17.60 0.41 8.21
C THR A 52 16.16 0.06 7.83
N HIS A 53 16.00 -0.95 6.99
CA HIS A 53 14.73 -1.47 6.59
C HIS A 53 14.26 -2.48 7.63
N LYS A 54 13.16 -2.20 8.28
CA LYS A 54 12.62 -3.11 9.28
C LYS A 54 12.15 -4.39 8.61
N LYS A 55 12.87 -5.50 8.84
CA LYS A 55 12.33 -6.81 8.57
C LYS A 55 11.17 -7.08 9.51
N ALA A 56 10.27 -7.93 9.08
CA ALA A 56 9.17 -8.38 9.90
C ALA A 56 9.61 -8.94 11.27
N GLU A 57 10.80 -9.50 11.35
CA GLU A 57 11.42 -10.02 12.59
C GLU A 57 11.76 -8.93 13.62
N ASN A 58 11.95 -7.68 13.19
CA ASN A 58 12.37 -6.56 14.02
C ASN A 58 11.27 -5.50 14.22
N THR A 59 10.06 -5.74 13.73
CA THR A 59 8.89 -4.90 13.96
C THR A 59 7.89 -5.67 14.79
N ILE A 60 6.93 -4.96 15.40
CA ILE A 60 5.70 -5.59 15.89
C ILE A 60 4.97 -6.13 14.67
N VAL A 61 5.36 -7.31 14.25
CA VAL A 61 4.72 -8.01 13.14
C VAL A 61 3.44 -8.60 13.67
N ALA A 62 2.37 -8.46 12.92
CA ALA A 62 1.19 -9.25 13.16
C ALA A 62 1.59 -10.73 13.20
N THR A 63 1.39 -11.36 14.34
CA THR A 63 1.62 -12.79 14.53
C THR A 63 0.30 -13.55 14.41
N ASP A 64 0.40 -14.85 14.10
CA ASP A 64 -0.73 -15.75 14.22
C ASP A 64 -0.96 -16.13 15.71
N VAL A 65 -1.95 -16.98 15.95
CA VAL A 65 -2.30 -17.43 17.30
C VAL A 65 -1.19 -18.21 17.99
N ASP A 66 -0.28 -18.79 17.20
CA ASP A 66 0.86 -19.58 17.66
C ASP A 66 2.13 -18.73 17.84
N GLY A 67 2.04 -17.42 17.59
CA GLY A 67 3.14 -16.48 17.71
C GLY A 67 4.08 -16.45 16.50
N ASN A 68 3.75 -17.14 15.39
CA ASN A 68 4.57 -17.10 14.19
C ASN A 68 4.31 -15.82 13.39
N ALA A 69 5.36 -15.24 12.82
CA ALA A 69 5.24 -14.07 11.95
C ALA A 69 4.34 -14.37 10.74
N LYS A 70 3.34 -13.52 10.51
CA LYS A 70 2.47 -13.61 9.32
C LYS A 70 3.18 -13.20 8.04
N SER A 71 4.25 -12.40 8.14
CA SER A 71 5.00 -11.88 6.99
C SER A 71 6.48 -11.76 7.31
N ASN A 72 7.31 -11.90 6.30
CA ASN A 72 8.76 -11.68 6.37
C ASN A 72 9.27 -10.65 5.35
N ALA A 73 8.36 -9.83 4.78
CA ALA A 73 8.70 -8.74 3.86
C ALA A 73 9.42 -7.59 4.58
N PHE A 74 10.17 -6.81 3.82
CA PHE A 74 10.65 -5.51 4.29
C PHE A 74 9.50 -4.51 4.30
N ARG A 75 9.43 -3.65 5.33
CA ARG A 75 8.39 -2.62 5.47
C ARG A 75 8.98 -1.28 5.81
N PHE A 76 8.38 -0.24 5.23
CA PHE A 76 8.75 1.15 5.46
C PHE A 76 7.46 1.96 5.65
N TYR A 77 7.32 2.58 6.79
CA TYR A 77 6.26 3.56 6.99
C TYR A 77 6.74 4.91 6.46
N LEU A 78 6.03 5.48 5.50
CA LEU A 78 6.43 6.75 4.86
C LEU A 78 6.49 7.90 5.85
N SER A 79 5.60 7.91 6.85
CA SER A 79 5.62 8.87 7.95
C SER A 79 6.90 8.84 8.80
N SER A 80 7.65 7.74 8.76
CA SER A 80 8.96 7.64 9.44
C SER A 80 10.09 8.31 8.65
N PHE A 81 9.89 8.62 7.37
CA PHE A 81 10.87 9.25 6.50
C PHE A 81 10.57 10.71 6.21
N TYR A 82 9.29 11.08 6.19
CA TYR A 82 8.82 12.39 5.77
C TYR A 82 7.94 13.02 6.85
N ASN A 83 8.25 14.27 7.17
CA ASN A 83 7.41 15.07 8.07
C ASN A 83 6.25 15.76 7.36
N GLU A 84 6.32 15.85 6.03
CA GLU A 84 5.34 16.53 5.18
C GLU A 84 5.05 15.67 3.93
N ASP A 85 3.78 15.47 3.64
CA ASP A 85 3.31 14.64 2.51
C ASP A 85 3.75 15.18 1.16
N VAL A 86 3.89 16.48 1.05
CA VAL A 86 4.25 17.15 -0.22
C VAL A 86 5.65 16.78 -0.71
N ILE A 87 6.53 16.29 0.15
CA ILE A 87 7.90 15.88 -0.19
C ILE A 87 7.92 14.50 -0.84
N SER A 88 6.96 13.64 -0.52
CA SER A 88 6.85 12.28 -1.05
C SER A 88 5.96 12.22 -2.28
N PRO A 89 6.47 11.88 -3.48
CA PRO A 89 5.64 11.58 -4.65
C PRO A 89 4.58 10.51 -4.37
N ILE A 90 4.91 9.48 -3.60
CA ILE A 90 3.98 8.41 -3.23
C ILE A 90 2.83 8.97 -2.40
N MET A 91 3.12 9.70 -1.33
CA MET A 91 2.09 10.29 -0.47
C MET A 91 1.29 11.36 -1.21
N ASN A 92 1.94 12.17 -2.05
CA ASN A 92 1.25 13.18 -2.84
C ASN A 92 0.26 12.57 -3.84
N THR A 93 0.60 11.47 -4.49
CA THR A 93 -0.32 10.78 -5.41
C THR A 93 -1.49 10.09 -4.70
N MET A 94 -1.40 9.86 -3.39
CA MET A 94 -2.49 9.36 -2.56
C MET A 94 -3.69 10.32 -2.56
N TYR A 95 -3.46 11.62 -2.68
CA TYR A 95 -4.55 12.61 -2.71
C TYR A 95 -5.54 12.41 -3.85
N LYS A 96 -5.17 11.70 -4.92
CA LYS A 96 -6.12 11.31 -5.99
C LYS A 96 -7.28 10.47 -5.45
N GLN A 97 -7.05 9.68 -4.41
CA GLN A 97 -8.07 8.87 -3.74
C GLN A 97 -9.05 9.73 -2.92
N ARG A 98 -8.72 11.01 -2.71
CA ARG A 98 -9.58 12.00 -2.07
C ARG A 98 -10.22 12.97 -3.09
N SER A 99 -9.93 12.78 -4.39
CA SER A 99 -10.50 13.64 -5.43
C SER A 99 -12.01 13.39 -5.61
N PRO A 100 -12.77 14.40 -6.03
CA PRO A 100 -14.18 14.23 -6.36
C PRO A 100 -14.41 13.18 -7.46
N GLU A 101 -13.50 13.09 -8.45
CA GLU A 101 -13.56 12.13 -9.53
C GLU A 101 -13.48 10.70 -9.02
N PHE A 102 -12.53 10.43 -8.12
CA PHE A 102 -12.39 9.12 -7.52
C PHE A 102 -13.59 8.79 -6.61
N HIS A 103 -14.07 9.76 -5.84
CA HIS A 103 -15.26 9.60 -5.01
C HIS A 103 -16.50 9.26 -5.83
N ASN A 104 -16.70 9.91 -6.99
CA ASN A 104 -17.81 9.59 -7.88
C ASN A 104 -17.73 8.16 -8.41
N ILE A 105 -16.54 7.74 -8.88
CA ILE A 105 -16.31 6.37 -9.33
C ILE A 105 -16.68 5.37 -8.24
N ILE A 106 -16.20 5.59 -7.03
CA ILE A 106 -16.48 4.69 -5.89
C ILE A 106 -17.96 4.71 -5.52
N ALA A 107 -18.60 5.88 -5.47
CA ALA A 107 -20.00 6.01 -5.10
C ALA A 107 -20.94 5.29 -6.07
N ASP A 108 -20.66 5.37 -7.37
CA ASP A 108 -21.47 4.74 -8.41
C ASP A 108 -21.28 3.21 -8.44
N ILE A 109 -20.12 2.75 -8.04
CA ILE A 109 -19.74 1.36 -8.19
C ILE A 109 -20.07 0.54 -6.94
N LEU A 110 -19.86 1.11 -5.76
CA LEU A 110 -20.02 0.42 -4.48
C LEU A 110 -20.85 1.27 -3.51
N PRO A 111 -22.16 1.00 -3.37
CA PRO A 111 -22.97 1.64 -2.34
C PRO A 111 -22.40 1.48 -0.92
N GLN A 112 -21.70 0.36 -0.66
CA GLN A 112 -21.01 0.07 0.60
C GLN A 112 -19.79 0.99 0.82
N SER A 113 -19.26 1.62 -0.21
CA SER A 113 -18.13 2.55 -0.13
C SER A 113 -18.42 3.84 0.66
N ARG A 114 -19.67 4.06 1.07
CA ARG A 114 -20.02 5.18 1.98
C ARG A 114 -19.18 5.19 3.24
N SER A 115 -18.79 4.01 3.74
CA SER A 115 -17.87 3.89 4.88
C SER A 115 -16.48 4.43 4.57
N TYR A 116 -16.03 4.38 3.31
CA TYR A 116 -14.79 5.01 2.89
C TYR A 116 -14.85 6.53 2.98
N PHE A 117 -15.99 7.13 2.61
CA PHE A 117 -16.17 8.58 2.67
C PHE A 117 -16.17 9.13 4.10
N SER A 118 -16.46 8.31 5.08
CA SER A 118 -16.39 8.67 6.51
C SER A 118 -14.97 8.55 7.08
N CYS A 119 -14.02 7.97 6.35
CA CYS A 119 -12.64 7.90 6.78
C CYS A 119 -12.01 9.31 6.78
N ASN A 120 -11.48 9.73 7.93
CA ASN A 120 -10.85 11.02 8.13
C ASN A 120 -9.36 10.93 8.47
N GLY A 121 -8.82 9.71 8.56
CA GLY A 121 -7.42 9.41 8.76
C GLY A 121 -6.90 8.41 7.73
N ASP A 122 -5.59 8.44 7.51
CA ASP A 122 -4.87 7.51 6.63
C ASP A 122 -3.46 7.25 7.13
N SER A 123 -2.86 6.16 6.65
CA SER A 123 -1.47 5.80 6.89
C SER A 123 -0.90 5.13 5.65
N SER A 124 0.35 5.40 5.33
CA SER A 124 1.00 4.89 4.12
C SER A 124 2.23 4.07 4.45
N MET A 125 2.32 2.91 3.83
CA MET A 125 3.40 1.96 4.03
C MET A 125 3.85 1.38 2.68
N ILE A 126 5.15 1.13 2.53
CA ILE A 126 5.69 0.35 1.44
C ILE A 126 6.10 -1.01 1.98
N SER A 127 5.65 -2.07 1.32
CA SER A 127 6.15 -3.43 1.51
C SER A 127 6.98 -3.85 0.30
N TYR A 128 8.15 -4.42 0.55
CA TYR A 128 9.04 -4.94 -0.49
C TYR A 128 9.32 -6.42 -0.23
N TYR A 129 9.13 -7.23 -1.25
CA TYR A 129 9.26 -8.68 -1.19
C TYR A 129 10.38 -9.15 -2.10
N GLU A 130 11.29 -9.95 -1.54
CA GLU A 130 12.35 -10.67 -2.24
C GLU A 130 12.11 -12.18 -2.20
N ASP A 131 13.13 -12.96 -2.54
CA ASP A 131 13.06 -14.42 -2.61
C ASP A 131 12.52 -15.04 -1.32
N LYS A 132 11.55 -15.94 -1.47
CA LYS A 132 10.86 -16.67 -0.38
C LYS A 132 10.05 -15.77 0.58
N GLN A 133 9.91 -14.49 0.30
CA GLN A 133 9.10 -13.62 1.12
C GLN A 133 7.63 -13.69 0.72
N PHE A 134 6.76 -13.61 1.73
CA PHE A 134 5.32 -13.82 1.63
C PHE A 134 4.58 -12.98 2.67
N TYR A 135 3.25 -12.99 2.57
CA TYR A 135 2.35 -12.57 3.64
C TYR A 135 1.21 -13.57 3.73
N ARG A 136 1.12 -14.29 4.87
CA ARG A 136 0.08 -15.30 5.11
C ARG A 136 -1.30 -14.67 5.14
N PRO A 137 -2.37 -15.47 4.99
CA PRO A 137 -3.74 -14.98 5.11
C PRO A 137 -3.94 -14.18 6.39
N HIS A 138 -4.47 -12.96 6.25
CA HIS A 138 -4.70 -12.03 7.35
C HIS A 138 -5.81 -11.02 7.01
N HIS A 139 -6.29 -10.35 8.05
CA HIS A 139 -7.14 -9.17 7.96
C HIS A 139 -6.31 -7.95 8.34
N ASP A 140 -6.58 -6.82 7.73
CA ASP A 140 -6.04 -5.54 8.17
C ASP A 140 -6.90 -4.96 9.29
N THR A 141 -6.33 -4.05 10.08
CA THR A 141 -6.98 -3.50 11.29
C THR A 141 -7.70 -2.16 11.07
N PHE A 142 -7.71 -1.66 9.85
CA PHE A 142 -8.30 -0.38 9.47
C PHE A 142 -9.71 -0.56 8.87
N SER A 143 -10.25 0.48 8.22
CA SER A 143 -11.55 0.39 7.55
C SER A 143 -11.44 -0.04 6.10
N TRP A 144 -10.49 0.56 5.36
CA TRP A 144 -10.25 0.26 3.96
C TRP A 144 -8.76 0.16 3.67
N THR A 145 -8.40 -0.79 2.82
CA THR A 145 -7.05 -0.99 2.30
C THR A 145 -7.03 -0.67 0.81
N CYS A 146 -6.06 0.13 0.41
CA CYS A 146 -5.71 0.36 -0.98
C CYS A 146 -4.28 -0.11 -1.22
N LEU A 147 -4.09 -1.01 -2.16
CA LEU A 147 -2.79 -1.54 -2.57
C LEU A 147 -2.46 -1.06 -3.97
N ILE A 148 -1.26 -0.54 -4.17
CA ILE A 148 -0.75 -0.19 -5.49
C ILE A 148 0.54 -0.97 -5.71
N TRP A 149 0.60 -1.73 -6.79
CA TRP A 149 1.78 -2.52 -7.09
C TRP A 149 2.73 -1.79 -8.03
N MET A 150 4.02 -1.86 -7.69
CA MET A 150 5.09 -1.38 -8.52
C MET A 150 6.01 -2.56 -8.86
N VAL A 151 6.09 -2.88 -10.14
CA VAL A 151 6.82 -4.03 -10.67
C VAL A 151 7.63 -3.60 -11.87
N ARG A 152 8.94 -3.85 -11.84
CA ARG A 152 9.80 -3.56 -12.99
C ARG A 152 9.63 -4.60 -14.08
N GLU A 153 9.62 -4.12 -15.31
CA GLU A 153 9.68 -4.98 -16.48
C GLU A 153 11.08 -4.90 -17.16
N PRO A 154 11.65 -6.00 -17.63
CA PRO A 154 11.14 -7.37 -17.49
C PRO A 154 11.18 -7.87 -16.05
N ARG A 155 10.10 -8.54 -15.62
CA ARG A 155 9.94 -9.04 -14.26
C ARG A 155 11.02 -10.07 -13.90
N LYS A 156 11.71 -9.83 -12.78
CA LYS A 156 12.81 -10.65 -12.28
C LYS A 156 12.39 -11.71 -11.26
N PHE A 157 11.10 -11.90 -11.05
CA PHE A 157 10.54 -12.88 -10.11
C PHE A 157 9.27 -13.53 -10.67
N THR A 158 8.84 -14.61 -10.04
CA THR A 158 7.52 -15.26 -10.18
C THR A 158 6.85 -15.35 -8.81
N GLY A 159 5.56 -15.71 -8.76
CA GLY A 159 4.79 -15.65 -7.52
C GLY A 159 4.57 -14.22 -7.03
N GLY A 160 4.35 -14.05 -5.75
CA GLY A 160 3.97 -12.78 -5.15
C GLY A 160 2.56 -12.35 -5.56
N ASP A 161 1.72 -13.31 -5.97
CA ASP A 161 0.35 -13.05 -6.37
C ASP A 161 -0.48 -12.65 -5.15
N PHE A 162 -1.45 -11.76 -5.38
CA PHE A 162 -2.37 -11.30 -4.37
C PHE A 162 -3.67 -12.10 -4.46
N ILE A 163 -4.07 -12.68 -3.36
CA ILE A 163 -5.29 -13.48 -3.26
C ILE A 163 -6.21 -12.86 -2.23
N LEU A 164 -7.43 -12.54 -2.63
CA LEU A 164 -8.55 -12.38 -1.72
C LEU A 164 -9.10 -13.78 -1.45
N ASN A 165 -8.87 -14.31 -0.24
CA ASN A 165 -9.27 -15.67 0.13
C ASN A 165 -10.81 -15.79 0.24
N GLU A 166 -11.47 -14.69 0.51
CA GLU A 166 -12.91 -14.51 0.41
C GLU A 166 -13.14 -13.27 -0.46
N PRO A 167 -13.57 -13.40 -1.70
CA PRO A 167 -14.32 -14.47 -2.39
C PRO A 167 -13.47 -15.46 -3.24
N GLU A 168 -12.26 -15.82 -2.86
CA GLU A 168 -11.36 -16.70 -3.59
C GLU A 168 -10.97 -16.16 -4.98
N VAL A 169 -10.51 -14.91 -5.00
CA VAL A 169 -10.10 -14.23 -6.23
C VAL A 169 -8.61 -13.96 -6.22
N GLU A 170 -7.92 -14.47 -7.23
CA GLU A 170 -6.54 -14.10 -7.52
C GLU A 170 -6.50 -12.86 -8.41
N ILE A 171 -5.87 -11.79 -7.95
CA ILE A 171 -5.65 -10.59 -8.74
C ILE A 171 -4.22 -10.60 -9.25
N LYS A 172 -4.09 -10.71 -10.57
CA LYS A 172 -2.79 -10.79 -11.23
C LYS A 172 -1.99 -9.52 -11.06
N LEU A 173 -0.75 -9.70 -10.63
CA LEU A 173 0.19 -8.62 -10.38
C LEU A 173 0.55 -7.89 -11.68
N LYS A 174 0.34 -6.59 -11.72
CA LYS A 174 0.70 -5.70 -12.83
C LYS A 174 1.27 -4.39 -12.29
N ASN A 175 2.20 -3.78 -12.99
CA ASN A 175 2.74 -2.48 -12.63
C ASN A 175 1.65 -1.40 -12.68
N CYS A 176 1.65 -0.50 -11.71
CA CYS A 176 0.65 0.58 -11.56
C CYS A 176 -0.81 0.09 -11.45
N LEU A 177 -1.04 -1.16 -11.04
CA LEU A 177 -2.37 -1.65 -10.73
C LEU A 177 -2.71 -1.31 -9.28
N MET A 178 -3.89 -0.72 -9.07
CA MET A 178 -4.44 -0.43 -7.75
C MET A 178 -5.59 -1.38 -7.44
N VAL A 179 -5.61 -1.89 -6.22
CA VAL A 179 -6.73 -2.66 -5.66
C VAL A 179 -7.19 -1.99 -4.39
N MET A 180 -8.50 -1.85 -4.23
CA MET A 180 -9.11 -1.29 -3.03
C MET A 180 -10.21 -2.20 -2.52
N PHE A 181 -10.19 -2.49 -1.22
CA PHE A 181 -11.14 -3.39 -0.57
C PHE A 181 -11.30 -3.06 0.92
N PRO A 182 -12.42 -3.48 1.55
CA PRO A 182 -12.59 -3.39 3.00
C PRO A 182 -11.57 -4.22 3.76
N CYS A 183 -10.98 -3.67 4.81
CA CYS A 183 -9.90 -4.30 5.58
C CYS A 183 -10.23 -5.66 6.20
N GLN A 184 -11.52 -5.94 6.41
CA GLN A 184 -11.99 -7.21 6.97
C GLN A 184 -11.92 -8.39 5.99
N PHE A 185 -11.56 -8.18 4.74
CA PHE A 185 -11.39 -9.29 3.79
C PHE A 185 -10.10 -10.04 4.09
N LEU A 186 -10.23 -11.36 4.19
CA LEU A 186 -9.08 -12.24 4.32
C LEU A 186 -8.27 -12.22 3.04
N HIS A 187 -6.99 -11.88 3.13
CA HIS A 187 -6.13 -11.77 1.95
C HIS A 187 -4.69 -12.17 2.25
N GLU A 188 -3.97 -12.52 1.19
CA GLU A 188 -2.59 -12.98 1.29
C GLU A 188 -1.73 -12.56 0.11
N VAL A 189 -0.42 -12.69 0.28
CA VAL A 189 0.59 -12.61 -0.78
C VAL A 189 1.35 -13.93 -0.83
N THR A 190 1.27 -14.63 -1.96
CA THR A 190 2.01 -15.87 -2.18
C THR A 190 3.52 -15.64 -2.15
N PRO A 191 4.33 -16.67 -1.88
CA PRO A 191 5.78 -16.52 -1.88
C PRO A 191 6.32 -15.98 -3.20
N VAL A 192 7.20 -14.97 -3.10
CA VAL A 192 7.99 -14.47 -4.23
C VAL A 192 9.14 -15.44 -4.50
N VAL A 193 9.38 -15.73 -5.77
CA VAL A 193 10.51 -16.55 -6.22
C VAL A 193 11.36 -15.75 -7.19
N MET A 194 12.53 -15.29 -6.75
CA MET A 194 13.45 -14.52 -7.59
C MET A 194 14.10 -15.42 -8.64
N LYS A 195 14.11 -14.98 -9.90
CA LYS A 195 14.75 -15.72 -11.01
C LYS A 195 16.27 -15.75 -10.89
N GLU A 196 16.84 -14.73 -10.27
CA GLU A 196 18.27 -14.57 -10.07
C GLU A 196 18.51 -14.00 -8.68
N LYS A 197 19.57 -14.44 -8.01
CA LYS A 197 20.00 -13.79 -6.76
C LYS A 197 20.55 -12.41 -7.06
N THR A 198 20.10 -11.42 -6.30
CA THR A 198 20.60 -10.06 -6.36
C THR A 198 20.88 -9.54 -4.96
N ASP A 199 22.00 -8.85 -4.81
CA ASP A 199 22.35 -8.17 -3.56
C ASP A 199 21.72 -6.76 -3.49
N LYS A 200 21.12 -6.32 -4.60
CA LYS A 200 20.47 -5.00 -4.71
C LYS A 200 18.97 -5.15 -4.53
N MET A 201 18.39 -4.30 -3.70
CA MET A 201 16.94 -4.10 -3.66
C MET A 201 16.44 -3.46 -4.97
N GLY A 202 15.14 -3.57 -5.22
CA GLY A 202 14.50 -2.87 -6.32
C GLY A 202 14.01 -3.76 -7.47
N TYR A 203 14.38 -5.04 -7.48
CA TYR A 203 13.97 -6.01 -8.52
C TYR A 203 12.86 -6.95 -8.08
N GLY A 204 12.49 -6.93 -6.81
CA GLY A 204 11.39 -7.70 -6.25
C GLY A 204 10.05 -6.99 -6.43
N ARG A 205 9.08 -7.39 -5.61
CA ARG A 205 7.71 -6.90 -5.64
C ARG A 205 7.53 -5.77 -4.64
N TYR A 206 7.17 -4.58 -5.10
CA TYR A 206 6.72 -3.51 -4.23
C TYR A 206 5.19 -3.50 -4.11
N THR A 207 4.71 -3.19 -2.92
CA THR A 207 3.33 -2.79 -2.66
C THR A 207 3.35 -1.49 -1.89
N ILE A 208 2.73 -0.46 -2.45
CA ILE A 208 2.40 0.76 -1.73
C ILE A 208 1.01 0.54 -1.15
N THR A 209 0.90 0.62 0.17
CA THR A 209 -0.35 0.41 0.89
C THR A 209 -0.80 1.72 1.50
N HIS A 210 -2.06 2.08 1.26
CA HIS A 210 -2.75 3.16 1.95
C HIS A 210 -3.88 2.57 2.77
N PHE A 211 -3.84 2.78 4.07
CA PHE A 211 -4.88 2.39 4.99
C PHE A 211 -5.77 3.59 5.32
N TYR A 212 -7.08 3.39 5.34
CA TYR A 212 -8.05 4.42 5.69
C TYR A 212 -8.84 4.01 6.91
N TYR A 213 -9.04 4.97 7.81
CA TYR A 213 -9.75 4.75 9.06
C TYR A 213 -10.57 5.98 9.48
N SER A 214 -11.54 5.75 10.36
CA SER A 214 -12.33 6.81 10.99
C SER A 214 -11.86 7.01 12.41
N ALA A 215 -11.55 8.25 12.76
CA ALA A 215 -11.21 8.65 14.11
C ALA A 215 -12.17 9.73 14.61
N PRO A 216 -12.45 9.81 15.93
CA PRO A 216 -13.19 10.92 16.49
C PRO A 216 -12.57 12.26 16.12
N ASP A 217 -13.38 13.27 15.83
CA ASP A 217 -12.92 14.58 15.34
C ASP A 217 -11.88 15.26 16.24
N GLY A 218 -11.93 15.02 17.55
CA GLY A 218 -10.95 15.53 18.52
C GLY A 218 -9.56 14.90 18.41
N ASP A 219 -9.47 13.72 17.84
CA ASP A 219 -8.20 12.94 17.76
C ASP A 219 -7.51 13.07 16.39
N ARG A 220 -8.16 13.70 15.41
CA ARG A 220 -7.67 13.80 14.03
C ARG A 220 -6.26 14.41 13.94
N LYS A 221 -6.00 15.49 14.68
CA LYS A 221 -4.67 16.09 14.79
C LYS A 221 -3.74 15.29 15.70
N ASN A 222 -4.31 14.60 16.69
CA ASN A 222 -3.54 13.89 17.70
C ASN A 222 -3.06 12.51 17.20
N LEU A 223 -3.77 11.84 16.27
CA LEU A 223 -3.32 10.57 15.72
C LEU A 223 -2.12 10.75 14.80
N ILE A 224 -2.16 11.75 13.91
CA ILE A 224 -0.99 12.12 13.10
C ILE A 224 0.15 12.62 14.01
N ASN A 225 -0.15 13.40 15.05
CA ASN A 225 0.84 13.91 16.00
C ASN A 225 1.29 12.87 17.02
N ARG A 226 0.48 11.87 17.41
CA ARG A 226 0.90 10.80 18.31
C ARG A 226 1.96 9.91 17.68
N GLU A 227 1.78 9.46 16.44
CA GLU A 227 2.81 8.69 15.74
C GLU A 227 4.12 9.50 15.63
N VAL A 228 4.03 10.80 15.35
CA VAL A 228 5.20 11.70 15.28
C VAL A 228 5.79 11.97 16.67
N THR A 229 4.97 12.05 17.72
CA THR A 229 5.44 12.37 19.09
C THR A 229 5.99 11.13 19.78
N GLU A 230 5.38 9.96 19.60
CA GLU A 230 5.90 8.70 20.15
C GLU A 230 7.23 8.32 19.50
N ASN A 231 7.37 8.55 18.19
CA ASN A 231 8.66 8.37 17.52
C ASN A 231 9.74 9.40 17.94
N LYS A 232 9.37 10.61 18.35
CA LYS A 232 10.32 11.60 18.90
C LYS A 232 10.80 11.22 20.31
N HIS A 233 9.97 10.63 21.13
CA HIS A 233 10.37 10.16 22.46
C HIS A 233 11.37 8.99 22.39
N ILE A 234 11.23 8.11 21.39
CA ILE A 234 12.16 6.99 21.19
C ILE A 234 13.56 7.46 20.77
N VAL A 235 13.65 8.61 20.07
CA VAL A 235 14.95 9.18 19.65
C VAL A 235 15.66 9.92 20.78
N ASN A 236 14.92 10.46 21.76
CA ASN A 236 15.51 11.25 22.86
C ASN A 236 15.87 10.43 24.11
N GLU A 237 15.52 9.14 24.18
CA GLU A 237 15.92 8.25 25.29
C GLU A 237 17.25 7.52 25.05
N ASN A 238 17.94 7.80 23.94
CA ASN A 238 19.22 7.21 23.56
C ASN A 238 20.35 8.23 23.37
N GLU A 239 20.24 9.47 23.94
CA GLU A 239 21.35 10.42 24.07
C GLU A 239 21.90 10.46 25.50
#